data_624cbd0fb7844fc6a8293292b6b7b9f8
#
_entry.id   624cbd0fb7844fc6a8293292b6b7b9f8
#
_cell.length_a   1.000
_cell.length_b   1.000
_cell.length_c   1.000
_cell.angle_alpha   90.00
_cell.angle_beta   90.00
_cell.angle_gamma   90.00
#
_symmetry.space_group_name_H-M   'P 1'
#
loop_
_entity.id
_entity.type
_entity.pdbx_description
1 polymer ?
#
loop_
_entity_poly.entity_id
_entity_poly.type
_entity_poly.pdbx_seq_one_letter_code
_entity_poly.pdbx_strand_id
1 'polypeptide(L)'
;MTAARNLIAVEPTSRPEMHLAMASAVEEGGGTIVPISEASGLMFADPMAADSFPDLIAQATNVEWVQLPYAGVETFVQHLDASYTWTCGKGVYAPPVAEWIMTALLAAFRDIPTFARAKSWPAQAGRNLLGARLAILGGGGITESFLSLIKPWDCDTTVVRRQAAHVVGATRTVTTDQLDDVLGRVDAVIIALALTSQTRGIIDARRLQAMRNDAWLLNVGRGGHVVTDDLVNALRNNDIAGAVLDVTDPEPLPDGHPLWTLDNCLITPHVGNTPAMGLPLIADR
;
A
#
# COMPACT_ATOMS: atom_id res chain seq x y z
N MET A 1 16.12 -41.85 -0.84
CA MET A 1 16.16 -40.46 -1.32
C MET A 1 15.93 -39.61 -0.09
N THR A 2 16.97 -39.03 0.47
CA THR A 2 16.86 -38.03 1.54
C THR A 2 16.07 -36.84 0.97
N ALA A 3 14.95 -36.51 1.58
CA ALA A 3 14.19 -35.27 1.27
C ALA A 3 15.21 -34.13 1.28
N ALA A 4 15.26 -33.35 0.20
CA ALA A 4 16.04 -32.14 0.18
C ALA A 4 15.59 -31.30 1.38
N ARG A 5 16.43 -31.16 2.40
CA ARG A 5 16.17 -30.30 3.54
C ARG A 5 16.11 -28.90 2.98
N ASN A 6 15.01 -28.19 3.20
CA ASN A 6 14.89 -26.77 2.86
C ASN A 6 15.87 -26.01 3.78
N LEU A 7 17.10 -25.80 3.27
CA LEU A 7 18.17 -25.11 3.98
C LEU A 7 18.01 -23.62 3.67
N ILE A 8 17.59 -22.84 4.65
CA ILE A 8 17.22 -21.44 4.46
C ILE A 8 18.15 -20.54 5.29
N ALA A 9 18.70 -19.52 4.67
CA ALA A 9 19.31 -18.40 5.37
C ALA A 9 18.26 -17.30 5.59
N VAL A 10 18.28 -16.67 6.74
CA VAL A 10 17.49 -15.49 7.05
C VAL A 10 18.44 -14.33 7.30
N GLU A 11 18.52 -13.39 6.38
CA GLU A 11 19.50 -12.31 6.38
C GLU A 11 18.90 -11.00 5.79
N PRO A 12 19.43 -9.83 6.10
CA PRO A 12 20.40 -9.56 7.17
C PRO A 12 19.74 -9.54 8.55
N THR A 13 20.57 -9.53 9.62
CA THR A 13 20.10 -9.46 11.01
C THR A 13 19.85 -8.05 11.52
N SER A 14 19.97 -7.04 10.66
CA SER A 14 19.81 -5.61 10.97
C SER A 14 18.42 -5.24 11.51
N ARG A 15 17.39 -6.06 11.24
CA ARG A 15 16.04 -5.96 11.81
C ARG A 15 15.70 -7.19 12.64
N PRO A 16 16.09 -7.21 13.93
CA PRO A 16 16.00 -8.42 14.76
C PRO A 16 14.60 -9.03 14.85
N GLU A 17 13.55 -8.20 14.95
CA GLU A 17 12.17 -8.69 15.04
C GLU A 17 11.73 -9.41 13.77
N MET A 18 12.04 -8.85 12.59
CA MET A 18 11.72 -9.47 11.30
C MET A 18 12.54 -10.74 11.10
N HIS A 19 13.83 -10.69 11.40
CA HIS A 19 14.72 -11.85 11.33
C HIS A 19 14.20 -13.01 12.19
N LEU A 20 13.87 -12.74 13.47
CA LEU A 20 13.36 -13.76 14.39
C LEU A 20 12.01 -14.34 13.91
N ALA A 21 11.09 -13.50 13.46
CA ALA A 21 9.80 -13.96 12.98
C ALA A 21 9.93 -14.86 11.73
N MET A 22 10.80 -14.47 10.78
CA MET A 22 11.07 -15.29 9.60
C MET A 22 11.79 -16.58 9.93
N ALA A 23 12.75 -16.55 10.85
CA ALA A 23 13.46 -17.75 11.30
C ALA A 23 12.51 -18.75 11.97
N SER A 24 11.62 -18.28 12.88
CA SER A 24 10.59 -19.11 13.49
C SER A 24 9.67 -19.74 12.44
N ALA A 25 9.22 -18.94 11.47
CA ALA A 25 8.36 -19.44 10.41
C ALA A 25 9.02 -20.52 9.54
N VAL A 26 10.32 -20.38 9.25
CA VAL A 26 11.09 -21.41 8.54
C VAL A 26 11.12 -22.72 9.33
N GLU A 27 11.41 -22.65 10.64
CA GLU A 27 11.47 -23.84 11.50
C GLU A 27 10.08 -24.51 11.64
N GLU A 28 9.03 -23.72 11.86
CA GLU A 28 7.64 -24.19 11.94
C GLU A 28 7.17 -24.82 10.63
N GLY A 29 7.63 -24.30 9.49
CA GLY A 29 7.41 -24.87 8.16
C GLY A 29 8.24 -26.12 7.85
N GLY A 30 9.09 -26.58 8.79
CA GLY A 30 9.95 -27.76 8.64
C GLY A 30 11.26 -27.50 7.87
N GLY A 31 11.63 -26.24 7.67
CA GLY A 31 12.93 -25.84 7.15
C GLY A 31 14.03 -25.91 8.22
N THR A 32 15.25 -25.70 7.81
CA THR A 32 16.42 -25.65 8.70
C THR A 32 17.17 -24.34 8.44
N ILE A 33 17.40 -23.56 9.49
CA ILE A 33 18.19 -22.33 9.41
C ILE A 33 19.67 -22.70 9.34
N VAL A 34 20.34 -22.15 8.34
CA VAL A 34 21.77 -22.38 8.06
C VAL A 34 22.46 -21.08 7.67
N PRO A 35 23.79 -20.97 7.77
CA PRO A 35 24.53 -19.86 7.16
C PRO A 35 24.27 -19.78 5.65
N ILE A 36 24.36 -18.56 5.08
CA ILE A 36 24.06 -18.33 3.65
C ILE A 36 24.96 -19.19 2.71
N SER A 37 26.16 -19.51 3.12
CA SER A 37 27.09 -20.38 2.35
C SER A 37 26.58 -21.81 2.20
N GLU A 38 25.65 -22.26 3.04
CA GLU A 38 25.08 -23.61 3.02
C GLU A 38 23.60 -23.62 2.56
N ALA A 39 23.02 -22.43 2.37
CA ALA A 39 21.60 -22.28 2.09
C ALA A 39 21.24 -22.57 0.63
N SER A 40 20.06 -23.16 0.40
CA SER A 40 19.42 -23.27 -0.90
C SER A 40 18.38 -22.17 -1.15
N GLY A 41 17.94 -21.47 -0.12
CA GLY A 41 17.03 -20.32 -0.19
C GLY A 41 17.45 -19.22 0.77
N LEU A 42 17.12 -17.98 0.40
CA LEU A 42 17.37 -16.78 1.20
C LEU A 42 16.05 -16.07 1.49
N MET A 43 15.73 -15.88 2.77
CA MET A 43 14.70 -14.91 3.21
C MET A 43 15.40 -13.61 3.58
N PHE A 44 15.14 -12.56 2.80
CA PHE A 44 15.76 -11.25 3.02
C PHE A 44 14.94 -10.45 4.05
N ALA A 45 15.50 -10.28 5.25
CA ALA A 45 14.75 -9.79 6.41
C ALA A 45 14.73 -8.27 6.61
N ASP A 46 15.47 -7.49 5.81
CA ASP A 46 15.47 -6.02 5.94
C ASP A 46 15.30 -5.31 4.59
N PRO A 47 14.09 -4.84 4.25
CA PRO A 47 13.83 -4.15 2.98
C PRO A 47 14.59 -2.83 2.84
N MET A 48 15.09 -2.24 3.94
CA MET A 48 15.87 -1.00 3.91
C MET A 48 17.37 -1.25 3.64
N ALA A 49 17.79 -2.50 3.71
CA ALA A 49 19.17 -2.91 3.48
C ALA A 49 19.40 -3.50 2.08
N ALA A 50 18.59 -3.12 1.08
CA ALA A 50 18.69 -3.65 -0.29
C ALA A 50 20.09 -3.51 -0.90
N ASP A 51 20.82 -2.44 -0.57
CA ASP A 51 22.19 -2.21 -1.03
C ASP A 51 23.20 -3.26 -0.51
N SER A 52 22.88 -3.97 0.57
CA SER A 52 23.71 -5.05 1.10
C SER A 52 23.51 -6.40 0.37
N PHE A 53 22.48 -6.49 -0.48
CA PHE A 53 22.14 -7.74 -1.17
C PHE A 53 23.29 -8.31 -2.02
N PRO A 54 24.03 -7.51 -2.82
CA PRO A 54 25.14 -8.05 -3.63
C PRO A 54 26.24 -8.70 -2.79
N ASP A 55 26.63 -8.07 -1.69
CA ASP A 55 27.70 -8.57 -0.81
C ASP A 55 27.23 -9.83 -0.04
N LEU A 56 25.96 -9.88 0.30
CA LEU A 56 25.35 -11.01 0.97
C LEU A 56 25.28 -12.21 0.01
N ILE A 57 24.71 -12.03 -1.18
CA ILE A 57 24.50 -13.12 -2.13
C ILE A 57 25.82 -13.64 -2.72
N ALA A 58 26.88 -12.83 -2.74
CA ALA A 58 28.21 -13.26 -3.14
C ALA A 58 28.81 -14.35 -2.21
N GLN A 59 28.29 -14.51 -1.00
CA GLN A 59 28.67 -15.55 -0.05
C GLN A 59 27.88 -16.85 -0.25
N ALA A 60 26.81 -16.79 -1.04
CA ALA A 60 25.97 -17.96 -1.34
C ALA A 60 26.59 -18.81 -2.44
N THR A 61 26.54 -20.14 -2.26
CA THR A 61 27.03 -21.10 -3.27
C THR A 61 25.91 -21.86 -3.96
N ASN A 62 24.75 -22.00 -3.30
CA ASN A 62 23.65 -22.86 -3.74
C ASN A 62 22.28 -22.22 -3.63
N VAL A 63 22.18 -20.91 -3.39
CA VAL A 63 20.89 -20.23 -3.33
C VAL A 63 20.25 -20.19 -4.72
N GLU A 64 19.04 -20.72 -4.82
CA GLU A 64 18.21 -20.75 -6.03
C GLU A 64 16.93 -19.90 -5.86
N TRP A 65 16.55 -19.59 -4.63
CA TRP A 65 15.32 -18.89 -4.30
C TRP A 65 15.57 -17.75 -3.30
N VAL A 66 14.95 -16.59 -3.57
CA VAL A 66 15.01 -15.40 -2.71
C VAL A 66 13.60 -14.92 -2.41
N GLN A 67 13.25 -14.85 -1.12
CA GLN A 67 12.01 -14.24 -0.62
C GLN A 67 12.28 -12.83 -0.12
N LEU A 68 11.60 -11.86 -0.72
CA LEU A 68 11.58 -10.48 -0.22
C LEU A 68 10.42 -10.27 0.78
N PRO A 69 10.62 -9.46 1.85
CA PRO A 69 9.66 -9.37 2.96
C PRO A 69 8.38 -8.63 2.58
N TYR A 70 8.43 -7.68 1.64
CA TYR A 70 7.31 -6.82 1.28
C TYR A 70 6.83 -7.02 -0.15
N ALA A 71 5.64 -6.48 -0.45
CA ALA A 71 5.10 -6.45 -1.80
C ALA A 71 5.81 -5.42 -2.69
N GLY A 72 6.28 -4.32 -2.09
CA GLY A 72 7.10 -3.31 -2.76
C GLY A 72 8.51 -3.85 -2.97
N VAL A 73 8.93 -3.94 -4.22
CA VAL A 73 10.25 -4.47 -4.62
C VAL A 73 11.11 -3.39 -5.29
N GLU A 74 10.70 -2.13 -5.20
CA GLU A 74 11.30 -1.01 -5.92
C GLU A 74 12.81 -0.87 -5.64
N THR A 75 13.24 -1.07 -4.40
CA THR A 75 14.64 -1.01 -3.98
C THR A 75 15.47 -2.19 -4.50
N PHE A 76 14.82 -3.30 -4.85
CA PHE A 76 15.49 -4.51 -5.34
C PHE A 76 15.50 -4.63 -6.86
N VAL A 77 14.80 -3.75 -7.60
CA VAL A 77 14.66 -3.88 -9.07
C VAL A 77 16.01 -4.00 -9.78
N GLN A 78 17.02 -3.28 -9.30
CA GLN A 78 18.38 -3.34 -9.86
C GLN A 78 19.12 -4.67 -9.61
N HIS A 79 18.61 -5.48 -8.66
CA HIS A 79 19.21 -6.77 -8.27
C HIS A 79 18.44 -7.96 -8.81
N LEU A 80 17.23 -7.72 -9.36
CA LEU A 80 16.40 -8.80 -9.89
C LEU A 80 17.01 -9.33 -11.20
N ASP A 81 17.41 -10.59 -11.18
CA ASP A 81 17.89 -11.29 -12.37
C ASP A 81 17.28 -12.70 -12.45
N ALA A 82 17.53 -13.40 -13.54
CA ALA A 82 17.01 -14.75 -13.80
C ALA A 82 17.80 -15.87 -13.11
N SER A 83 18.85 -15.55 -12.37
CA SER A 83 19.67 -16.55 -11.65
C SER A 83 18.92 -17.12 -10.45
N TYR A 84 17.93 -16.36 -9.92
CA TYR A 84 17.17 -16.75 -8.76
C TYR A 84 15.66 -16.78 -9.07
N THR A 85 14.95 -17.66 -8.38
CA THR A 85 13.49 -17.56 -8.28
C THR A 85 13.14 -16.51 -7.22
N TRP A 86 12.55 -15.40 -7.62
CA TRP A 86 12.16 -14.31 -6.73
C TRP A 86 10.70 -14.44 -6.29
N THR A 87 10.48 -14.31 -5.00
CA THR A 87 9.16 -14.19 -4.40
C THR A 87 9.12 -12.99 -3.46
N CYS A 88 7.92 -12.49 -3.16
CA CYS A 88 7.76 -11.34 -2.28
C CYS A 88 6.47 -11.44 -1.45
N GLY A 89 6.34 -10.62 -0.42
CA GLY A 89 5.17 -10.57 0.46
C GLY A 89 3.89 -9.99 -0.18
N LYS A 90 3.72 -10.16 -1.51
CA LYS A 90 2.54 -9.65 -2.23
C LYS A 90 1.25 -10.24 -1.66
N GLY A 91 0.33 -9.35 -1.26
CA GLY A 91 -0.97 -9.72 -0.71
C GLY A 91 -0.96 -10.04 0.80
N VAL A 92 0.20 -10.27 1.40
CA VAL A 92 0.31 -10.59 2.84
C VAL A 92 -0.29 -9.49 3.71
N TYR A 93 0.03 -8.24 3.41
CA TYR A 93 -0.37 -7.08 4.21
C TYR A 93 -1.68 -6.44 3.72
N ALA A 94 -2.44 -7.13 2.88
CA ALA A 94 -3.69 -6.61 2.35
C ALA A 94 -4.76 -6.35 3.41
N PRO A 95 -4.99 -7.23 4.42
CA PRO A 95 -5.98 -6.99 5.45
C PRO A 95 -5.75 -5.71 6.26
N PRO A 96 -4.59 -5.46 6.91
CA PRO A 96 -4.39 -4.25 7.69
C PRO A 96 -4.47 -2.96 6.85
N VAL A 97 -3.97 -2.98 5.60
CA VAL A 97 -4.10 -1.83 4.70
C VAL A 97 -5.57 -1.59 4.32
N ALA A 98 -6.36 -2.64 4.14
CA ALA A 98 -7.80 -2.51 3.89
C ALA A 98 -8.56 -1.92 5.09
N GLU A 99 -8.18 -2.29 6.32
CA GLU A 99 -8.70 -1.68 7.55
C GLU A 99 -8.33 -0.20 7.65
N TRP A 100 -7.10 0.16 7.26
CA TRP A 100 -6.69 1.56 7.19
C TRP A 100 -7.55 2.35 6.20
N ILE A 101 -7.81 1.81 4.98
CA ILE A 101 -8.69 2.46 4.00
C ILE A 101 -10.08 2.68 4.60
N MET A 102 -10.63 1.69 5.27
CA MET A 102 -11.95 1.79 5.91
C MET A 102 -11.98 2.88 6.98
N THR A 103 -10.95 2.91 7.84
CA THR A 103 -10.77 3.93 8.88
C THR A 103 -10.67 5.33 8.27
N ALA A 104 -9.86 5.50 7.22
CA ALA A 104 -9.65 6.75 6.52
C ALA A 104 -10.95 7.28 5.87
N LEU A 105 -11.72 6.40 5.20
CA LEU A 105 -13.00 6.75 4.62
C LEU A 105 -14.02 7.19 5.66
N LEU A 106 -14.14 6.45 6.77
CA LEU A 106 -15.03 6.80 7.85
C LEU A 106 -14.63 8.12 8.50
N ALA A 107 -13.33 8.34 8.75
CA ALA A 107 -12.83 9.59 9.31
C ALA A 107 -13.13 10.79 8.37
N ALA A 108 -12.87 10.63 7.07
CA ALA A 108 -13.12 11.63 6.06
C ALA A 108 -14.62 11.97 5.93
N PHE A 109 -15.46 10.94 5.75
CA PHE A 109 -16.90 11.12 5.54
C PHE A 109 -17.65 11.63 6.78
N ARG A 110 -17.13 11.39 7.97
CA ARG A 110 -17.71 11.85 9.24
C ARG A 110 -17.05 13.14 9.75
N ASP A 111 -16.18 13.76 8.95
CA ASP A 111 -15.47 15.02 9.28
C ASP A 111 -14.71 14.96 10.62
N ILE A 112 -14.23 13.76 10.99
CA ILE A 112 -13.54 13.50 12.25
C ILE A 112 -12.29 14.39 12.41
N PRO A 113 -11.46 14.63 11.36
CA PRO A 113 -10.28 15.49 11.49
C PRO A 113 -10.61 16.91 11.93
N THR A 114 -11.68 17.51 11.39
CA THR A 114 -12.16 18.83 11.77
C THR A 114 -12.67 18.84 13.22
N PHE A 115 -13.49 17.86 13.58
CA PHE A 115 -14.04 17.76 14.93
C PHE A 115 -12.97 17.50 16.00
N ALA A 116 -11.95 16.68 15.69
CA ALA A 116 -10.86 16.41 16.62
C ALA A 116 -9.99 17.64 16.93
N ARG A 117 -9.91 18.60 16.00
CA ARG A 117 -9.17 19.87 16.19
C ARG A 117 -10.01 20.99 16.79
N ALA A 118 -11.34 20.83 16.83
CA ALA A 118 -12.27 21.88 17.27
C ALA A 118 -12.00 22.32 18.73
N LYS A 119 -12.05 23.62 18.97
CA LYS A 119 -11.91 24.23 20.30
C LYS A 119 -13.24 24.77 20.84
N SER A 120 -14.29 24.70 20.05
CA SER A 120 -15.67 25.07 20.41
C SER A 120 -16.62 24.12 19.70
N TRP A 121 -17.92 24.15 20.03
CA TRP A 121 -18.92 23.30 19.38
C TRP A 121 -19.10 23.72 17.90
N PRO A 122 -18.65 22.92 16.90
CA PRO A 122 -18.75 23.32 15.52
C PRO A 122 -20.13 23.02 14.93
N ALA A 123 -20.37 23.52 13.73
CA ALA A 123 -21.55 23.14 12.96
C ALA A 123 -21.53 21.66 12.62
N GLN A 124 -22.71 21.05 12.51
CA GLN A 124 -22.83 19.65 12.12
C GLN A 124 -22.39 19.46 10.66
N ALA A 125 -21.54 18.47 10.40
CA ALA A 125 -21.06 18.11 9.08
C ALA A 125 -20.93 16.59 8.95
N GLY A 126 -20.58 16.14 7.75
CA GLY A 126 -20.36 14.73 7.44
C GLY A 126 -21.47 14.10 6.62
N ARG A 127 -21.18 12.92 6.07
CA ARG A 127 -22.08 12.11 5.27
C ARG A 127 -21.94 10.63 5.58
N ASN A 128 -22.85 9.82 5.08
CA ASN A 128 -22.81 8.37 5.24
C ASN A 128 -21.83 7.73 4.23
N LEU A 129 -21.16 6.67 4.66
CA LEU A 129 -20.45 5.77 3.77
C LEU A 129 -21.41 4.77 3.10
N LEU A 130 -22.52 4.42 3.76
CA LEU A 130 -23.56 3.55 3.20
C LEU A 130 -24.04 4.11 1.85
N GLY A 131 -23.97 3.29 0.80
CA GLY A 131 -24.37 3.65 -0.55
C GLY A 131 -23.42 4.60 -1.29
N ALA A 132 -22.24 4.89 -0.74
CA ALA A 132 -21.29 5.78 -1.37
C ALA A 132 -20.71 5.19 -2.68
N ARG A 133 -20.34 6.07 -3.60
CA ARG A 133 -19.71 5.72 -4.88
C ARG A 133 -18.19 5.85 -4.74
N LEU A 134 -17.49 4.75 -4.93
CA LEU A 134 -16.05 4.67 -4.70
C LEU A 134 -15.32 4.25 -5.98
N ALA A 135 -14.26 4.95 -6.34
CA ALA A 135 -13.29 4.49 -7.32
C ALA A 135 -12.07 3.91 -6.60
N ILE A 136 -11.64 2.71 -7.00
CA ILE A 136 -10.46 2.05 -6.44
C ILE A 136 -9.48 1.83 -7.59
N LEU A 137 -8.35 2.52 -7.55
CA LEU A 137 -7.30 2.40 -8.55
C LEU A 137 -6.37 1.25 -8.13
N GLY A 138 -6.44 0.16 -8.88
CA GLY A 138 -5.76 -1.10 -8.60
C GLY A 138 -6.74 -2.21 -8.26
N GLY A 139 -6.45 -3.44 -8.69
CA GLY A 139 -7.29 -4.62 -8.46
C GLY A 139 -6.45 -5.77 -7.90
N GLY A 140 -5.64 -5.48 -6.88
CA GLY A 140 -4.81 -6.46 -6.16
C GLY A 140 -5.40 -6.84 -4.80
N GLY A 141 -4.62 -7.55 -3.99
CA GLY A 141 -5.06 -8.09 -2.69
C GLY A 141 -5.64 -7.03 -1.74
N ILE A 142 -5.07 -5.80 -1.70
CA ILE A 142 -5.62 -4.71 -0.88
C ILE A 142 -7.06 -4.39 -1.30
N THR A 143 -7.30 -4.27 -2.61
CA THR A 143 -8.64 -4.01 -3.15
C THR A 143 -9.60 -5.15 -2.85
N GLU A 144 -9.19 -6.40 -2.99
CA GLU A 144 -10.00 -7.58 -2.69
C GLU A 144 -10.36 -7.64 -1.20
N SER A 145 -9.40 -7.40 -0.31
CA SER A 145 -9.63 -7.32 1.13
C SER A 145 -10.57 -6.17 1.49
N PHE A 146 -10.37 -4.99 0.91
CA PHE A 146 -11.23 -3.83 1.14
C PHE A 146 -12.66 -4.06 0.65
N LEU A 147 -12.84 -4.63 -0.54
CA LEU A 147 -14.17 -4.96 -1.07
C LEU A 147 -14.92 -5.96 -0.18
N SER A 148 -14.19 -6.90 0.44
CA SER A 148 -14.76 -7.80 1.43
C SER A 148 -15.24 -7.08 2.69
N LEU A 149 -14.44 -6.13 3.21
CA LEU A 149 -14.79 -5.34 4.40
C LEU A 149 -15.98 -4.40 4.15
N ILE A 150 -16.05 -3.78 2.96
CA ILE A 150 -17.06 -2.77 2.65
C ILE A 150 -18.39 -3.38 2.19
N LYS A 151 -18.45 -4.67 1.96
CA LYS A 151 -19.65 -5.36 1.46
C LYS A 151 -20.94 -5.01 2.21
N PRO A 152 -20.97 -4.93 3.57
CA PRO A 152 -22.20 -4.59 4.30
C PRO A 152 -22.66 -3.13 4.14
N TRP A 153 -21.86 -2.27 3.50
CA TRP A 153 -22.12 -0.85 3.36
C TRP A 153 -22.82 -0.47 2.04
N ASP A 154 -23.11 -1.45 1.19
CA ASP A 154 -23.85 -1.29 -0.07
C ASP A 154 -23.28 -0.16 -0.97
N CYS A 155 -21.95 -0.04 -1.01
CA CYS A 155 -21.27 0.96 -1.82
C CYS A 155 -21.25 0.57 -3.30
N ASP A 156 -21.44 1.57 -4.20
CA ASP A 156 -21.20 1.39 -5.63
C ASP A 156 -19.70 1.53 -5.91
N THR A 157 -19.02 0.42 -6.16
CA THR A 157 -17.58 0.36 -6.29
C THR A 157 -17.14 0.16 -7.75
N THR A 158 -16.30 1.08 -8.25
CA THR A 158 -15.65 0.96 -9.56
C THR A 158 -14.16 0.70 -9.37
N VAL A 159 -13.69 -0.48 -9.78
CA VAL A 159 -12.25 -0.78 -9.80
C VAL A 159 -11.66 -0.39 -11.14
N VAL A 160 -10.59 0.43 -11.10
CA VAL A 160 -9.84 0.86 -12.29
C VAL A 160 -8.51 0.11 -12.33
N ARG A 161 -8.24 -0.64 -13.41
CA ARG A 161 -7.01 -1.42 -13.56
C ARG A 161 -6.62 -1.54 -15.04
N ARG A 162 -5.38 -1.98 -15.30
CA ARG A 162 -4.84 -2.10 -16.67
C ARG A 162 -5.67 -3.03 -17.58
N GLN A 163 -6.18 -4.13 -17.03
CA GLN A 163 -6.99 -5.09 -17.76
C GLN A 163 -8.39 -5.12 -17.15
N ALA A 164 -9.45 -5.12 -17.95
CA ALA A 164 -10.85 -5.10 -17.50
C ALA A 164 -11.34 -6.44 -16.92
N ALA A 165 -10.44 -7.34 -16.48
CA ALA A 165 -10.85 -8.55 -15.80
C ALA A 165 -11.60 -8.21 -14.51
N HIS A 166 -12.78 -8.79 -14.31
CA HIS A 166 -13.64 -8.51 -13.16
C HIS A 166 -12.92 -8.77 -11.83
N VAL A 167 -13.04 -7.83 -10.90
CA VAL A 167 -12.56 -7.98 -9.53
C VAL A 167 -13.75 -8.39 -8.66
N VAL A 168 -13.63 -9.51 -7.97
CA VAL A 168 -14.69 -10.07 -7.12
C VAL A 168 -15.07 -9.07 -6.03
N GLY A 169 -16.36 -8.81 -5.89
CA GLY A 169 -16.89 -7.85 -4.92
C GLY A 169 -17.02 -6.41 -5.44
N ALA A 170 -16.45 -6.08 -6.60
CA ALA A 170 -16.66 -4.78 -7.23
C ALA A 170 -17.99 -4.73 -7.99
N THR A 171 -18.68 -3.59 -7.96
CA THR A 171 -19.88 -3.36 -8.78
C THR A 171 -19.51 -3.39 -10.26
N ARG A 172 -18.36 -2.80 -10.61
CA ARG A 172 -17.81 -2.84 -11.98
C ARG A 172 -16.28 -2.73 -11.96
N THR A 173 -15.68 -3.20 -13.04
CA THR A 173 -14.24 -3.05 -13.31
C THR A 173 -14.08 -2.40 -14.68
N VAL A 174 -13.23 -1.39 -14.75
CA VAL A 174 -12.95 -0.62 -15.99
C VAL A 174 -11.44 -0.54 -16.20
N THR A 175 -11.04 -0.15 -17.40
CA THR A 175 -9.63 0.07 -17.77
C THR A 175 -9.16 1.49 -17.44
N THR A 176 -7.85 1.69 -17.38
CA THR A 176 -7.24 2.97 -16.97
C THR A 176 -7.59 4.14 -17.91
N ASP A 177 -7.89 3.88 -19.17
CA ASP A 177 -8.34 4.88 -20.15
C ASP A 177 -9.73 5.46 -19.81
N GLN A 178 -10.53 4.74 -18.99
CA GLN A 178 -11.83 5.20 -18.53
C GLN A 178 -11.76 5.95 -17.18
N LEU A 179 -10.56 6.16 -16.63
CA LEU A 179 -10.39 6.79 -15.31
C LEU A 179 -11.03 8.18 -15.26
N ASP A 180 -10.83 8.99 -16.27
CA ASP A 180 -11.33 10.37 -16.31
C ASP A 180 -12.88 10.42 -16.25
N ASP A 181 -13.55 9.47 -16.87
CA ASP A 181 -15.03 9.34 -16.83
C ASP A 181 -15.54 8.92 -15.43
N VAL A 182 -14.70 8.22 -14.66
CA VAL A 182 -15.04 7.73 -13.32
C VAL A 182 -14.91 8.85 -12.29
N LEU A 183 -13.85 9.68 -12.37
CA LEU A 183 -13.49 10.67 -11.34
C LEU A 183 -14.61 11.64 -11.01
N GLY A 184 -15.32 12.14 -12.00
CA GLY A 184 -16.42 13.12 -11.82
C GLY A 184 -17.71 12.52 -11.22
N ARG A 185 -17.75 11.23 -10.93
CA ARG A 185 -18.99 10.55 -10.51
C ARG A 185 -18.90 9.91 -9.13
N VAL A 186 -17.73 9.92 -8.51
CA VAL A 186 -17.47 9.20 -7.25
C VAL A 186 -17.34 10.15 -6.07
N ASP A 187 -17.60 9.62 -4.90
CA ASP A 187 -17.51 10.32 -3.62
C ASP A 187 -16.13 10.17 -2.97
N ALA A 188 -15.38 9.14 -3.36
CA ALA A 188 -13.97 9.00 -3.02
C ALA A 188 -13.19 8.22 -4.08
N VAL A 189 -11.91 8.59 -4.22
CA VAL A 189 -10.90 7.90 -5.03
C VAL A 189 -9.85 7.30 -4.11
N ILE A 190 -9.62 6.00 -4.22
CA ILE A 190 -8.68 5.23 -3.40
C ILE A 190 -7.56 4.71 -4.31
N ILE A 191 -6.32 5.07 -4.01
CA ILE A 191 -5.15 4.63 -4.78
C ILE A 191 -4.51 3.44 -4.07
N ALA A 192 -4.61 2.26 -4.69
CA ALA A 192 -4.01 0.99 -4.26
C ALA A 192 -3.24 0.33 -5.42
N LEU A 193 -2.53 1.14 -6.20
CA LEU A 193 -1.72 0.75 -7.35
C LEU A 193 -0.27 0.44 -6.97
N ALA A 194 0.41 -0.36 -7.78
CA ALA A 194 1.87 -0.39 -7.81
C ALA A 194 2.41 0.85 -8.54
N LEU A 195 3.51 1.43 -8.05
CA LEU A 195 4.17 2.55 -8.69
C LEU A 195 5.02 2.05 -9.88
N THR A 196 4.72 2.56 -11.05
CA THR A 196 5.43 2.29 -12.30
C THR A 196 5.57 3.58 -13.09
N SER A 197 6.33 3.56 -14.20
CA SER A 197 6.39 4.71 -15.10
C SER A 197 5.02 5.12 -15.67
N GLN A 198 4.07 4.19 -15.75
CA GLN A 198 2.71 4.45 -16.25
C GLN A 198 1.75 4.95 -15.19
N THR A 199 2.06 4.73 -13.91
CA THR A 199 1.18 5.11 -12.78
C THR A 199 1.74 6.28 -11.97
N ARG A 200 2.98 6.70 -12.22
CA ARG A 200 3.58 7.89 -11.61
C ARG A 200 2.80 9.14 -12.07
N GLY A 201 2.40 9.97 -11.11
CA GLY A 201 1.60 11.16 -11.37
C GLY A 201 0.25 10.87 -12.01
N ILE A 202 -0.31 9.67 -11.78
CA ILE A 202 -1.62 9.30 -12.33
C ILE A 202 -2.74 10.23 -11.82
N ILE A 203 -2.54 10.88 -10.69
CA ILE A 203 -3.41 11.95 -10.18
C ILE A 203 -2.61 13.25 -10.24
N ASP A 204 -2.92 14.06 -11.23
CA ASP A 204 -2.38 15.38 -11.54
C ASP A 204 -3.46 16.47 -11.38
N ALA A 205 -3.10 17.74 -11.62
CA ALA A 205 -4.02 18.88 -11.53
C ALA A 205 -5.31 18.67 -12.33
N ARG A 206 -5.20 18.14 -13.56
CA ARG A 206 -6.35 17.91 -14.44
C ARG A 206 -7.33 16.90 -13.85
N ARG A 207 -6.80 15.81 -13.27
CA ARG A 207 -7.60 14.76 -12.65
C ARG A 207 -8.17 15.17 -11.30
N LEU A 208 -7.44 15.97 -10.52
CA LEU A 208 -7.98 16.58 -9.30
C LEU A 208 -9.16 17.50 -9.61
N GLN A 209 -9.06 18.34 -10.65
CA GLN A 209 -10.14 19.18 -11.13
C GLN A 209 -11.32 18.40 -11.73
N ALA A 210 -11.08 17.19 -12.26
CA ALA A 210 -12.15 16.33 -12.77
C ALA A 210 -12.94 15.63 -11.65
N MET A 211 -12.38 15.55 -10.44
CA MET A 211 -13.10 15.03 -9.28
C MET A 211 -14.22 16.01 -8.85
N ARG A 212 -15.17 15.50 -8.10
CA ARG A 212 -16.19 16.36 -7.48
C ARG A 212 -15.56 17.18 -6.36
N ASN A 213 -16.03 18.40 -6.14
CA ASN A 213 -15.55 19.27 -5.07
C ASN A 213 -15.87 18.73 -3.65
N ASP A 214 -16.81 17.79 -3.53
CA ASP A 214 -17.13 17.08 -2.29
C ASP A 214 -16.50 15.68 -2.22
N ALA A 215 -15.64 15.31 -3.16
CA ALA A 215 -14.96 14.02 -3.17
C ALA A 215 -13.66 14.03 -2.36
N TRP A 216 -13.29 12.86 -1.83
CA TRP A 216 -12.04 12.63 -1.09
C TRP A 216 -11.05 11.81 -1.90
N LEU A 217 -9.76 12.12 -1.75
CA LEU A 217 -8.65 11.34 -2.29
C LEU A 217 -7.96 10.56 -1.16
N LEU A 218 -7.81 9.25 -1.31
CA LEU A 218 -7.07 8.39 -0.37
C LEU A 218 -5.89 7.75 -1.09
N ASN A 219 -4.70 7.77 -0.47
CA ASN A 219 -3.52 7.12 -1.06
C ASN A 219 -2.86 6.17 -0.07
N VAL A 220 -2.91 4.85 -0.38
CA VAL A 220 -2.23 3.76 0.33
C VAL A 220 -1.24 3.01 -0.56
N GLY A 221 -1.03 3.50 -1.78
CA GLY A 221 -0.10 2.92 -2.73
C GLY A 221 1.32 3.42 -2.54
N ARG A 222 1.66 4.50 -3.23
CA ARG A 222 2.94 5.23 -3.09
C ARG A 222 2.67 6.72 -3.32
N GLY A 223 3.44 7.58 -2.67
CA GLY A 223 3.32 9.03 -2.81
C GLY A 223 3.40 9.50 -4.26
N GLY A 224 4.31 8.93 -5.03
CA GLY A 224 4.51 9.26 -6.44
C GLY A 224 3.34 9.01 -7.40
N HIS A 225 2.22 8.46 -6.94
CA HIS A 225 0.98 8.41 -7.73
C HIS A 225 0.28 9.76 -7.85
N VAL A 226 0.51 10.65 -6.91
CA VAL A 226 -0.09 11.98 -6.86
C VAL A 226 1.00 13.03 -7.08
N VAL A 227 0.75 14.00 -7.94
CA VAL A 227 1.62 15.17 -8.08
C VAL A 227 1.40 16.06 -6.87
N THR A 228 2.38 16.11 -5.98
CA THR A 228 2.23 16.71 -4.64
C THR A 228 1.84 18.18 -4.68
N ASP A 229 2.49 18.98 -5.54
CA ASP A 229 2.17 20.41 -5.68
C ASP A 229 0.76 20.65 -6.23
N ASP A 230 0.30 19.80 -7.14
CA ASP A 230 -1.06 19.86 -7.68
C ASP A 230 -2.09 19.56 -6.59
N LEU A 231 -1.80 18.56 -5.73
CA LEU A 231 -2.67 18.24 -4.59
C LEU A 231 -2.73 19.39 -3.58
N VAL A 232 -1.58 20.02 -3.26
CA VAL A 232 -1.55 21.22 -2.39
C VAL A 232 -2.46 22.31 -2.94
N ASN A 233 -2.38 22.58 -4.24
CA ASN A 233 -3.19 23.61 -4.88
C ASN A 233 -4.68 23.24 -4.88
N ALA A 234 -5.04 21.99 -5.22
CA ALA A 234 -6.42 21.53 -5.22
C ALA A 234 -7.07 21.60 -3.82
N LEU A 235 -6.32 21.23 -2.77
CA LEU A 235 -6.80 21.30 -1.39
C LEU A 235 -7.00 22.74 -0.92
N ARG A 236 -6.07 23.67 -1.27
CA ARG A 236 -6.18 25.08 -0.93
C ARG A 236 -7.37 25.77 -1.61
N ASN A 237 -7.63 25.38 -2.85
CA ASN A 237 -8.73 25.92 -3.65
C ASN A 237 -10.08 25.25 -3.32
N ASN A 238 -10.10 24.16 -2.53
CA ASN A 238 -11.26 23.29 -2.32
C ASN A 238 -11.80 22.70 -3.65
N ASP A 239 -10.91 22.38 -4.59
CA ASP A 239 -11.27 21.67 -5.81
C ASP A 239 -11.76 20.24 -5.49
N ILE A 240 -11.28 19.67 -4.37
CA ILE A 240 -11.78 18.46 -3.74
C ILE A 240 -12.04 18.70 -2.24
N ALA A 241 -12.86 17.87 -1.61
CA ALA A 241 -13.18 18.02 -0.18
C ALA A 241 -11.95 17.85 0.71
N GLY A 242 -11.09 16.88 0.39
CA GLY A 242 -9.89 16.64 1.16
C GLY A 242 -9.09 15.42 0.67
N ALA A 243 -8.00 15.15 1.38
CA ALA A 243 -7.15 13.99 1.14
C ALA A 243 -6.79 13.27 2.44
N VAL A 244 -6.64 11.93 2.37
CA VAL A 244 -6.07 11.09 3.44
C VAL A 244 -4.91 10.31 2.85
N LEU A 245 -3.71 10.57 3.34
CA LEU A 245 -2.47 10.07 2.77
C LEU A 245 -1.72 9.21 3.80
N ASP A 246 -1.52 7.95 3.50
CA ASP A 246 -0.59 7.10 4.26
C ASP A 246 0.84 7.18 3.71
N VAL A 247 0.95 7.62 2.46
CA VAL A 247 2.20 7.73 1.71
C VAL A 247 2.30 9.09 1.01
N THR A 248 3.49 9.65 0.93
CA THR A 248 3.78 10.98 0.35
C THR A 248 4.97 10.94 -0.60
N ASP A 249 5.15 11.99 -1.40
CA ASP A 249 6.34 12.20 -2.22
C ASP A 249 6.78 13.68 -2.06
N PRO A 250 7.94 13.96 -1.42
CA PRO A 250 8.88 12.98 -0.86
C PRO A 250 8.35 12.24 0.39
N GLU A 251 9.00 11.11 0.73
CA GLU A 251 8.75 10.35 1.93
C GLU A 251 10.07 10.09 2.68
N PRO A 252 10.24 10.50 3.96
CA PRO A 252 9.27 11.25 4.78
C PRO A 252 8.92 12.63 4.21
N LEU A 253 7.67 13.09 4.47
CA LEU A 253 7.27 14.44 4.10
C LEU A 253 8.02 15.45 5.00
N PRO A 254 8.75 16.43 4.41
CA PRO A 254 9.56 17.39 5.18
C PRO A 254 8.74 18.20 6.18
N ASP A 255 9.39 18.57 7.29
CA ASP A 255 8.83 19.52 8.25
C ASP A 255 8.50 20.83 7.56
N GLY A 256 7.36 21.43 7.92
CA GLY A 256 6.89 22.68 7.31
C GLY A 256 6.30 22.55 5.91
N HIS A 257 6.19 21.33 5.36
CA HIS A 257 5.53 21.14 4.08
C HIS A 257 4.05 21.59 4.15
N PRO A 258 3.51 22.27 3.11
CA PRO A 258 2.15 22.82 3.13
C PRO A 258 1.05 21.83 3.52
N LEU A 259 1.15 20.56 3.11
CA LEU A 259 0.15 19.53 3.44
C LEU A 259 -0.06 19.36 4.95
N TRP A 260 0.94 19.64 5.81
CA TRP A 260 0.81 19.55 7.27
C TRP A 260 -0.15 20.59 7.85
N THR A 261 -0.34 21.71 7.15
CA THR A 261 -1.12 22.87 7.64
C THR A 261 -2.52 22.94 7.04
N LEU A 262 -2.86 22.07 6.11
CA LEU A 262 -4.18 22.03 5.49
C LEU A 262 -5.17 21.25 6.37
N ASP A 263 -6.26 21.89 6.76
CA ASP A 263 -7.29 21.29 7.62
C ASP A 263 -8.00 20.10 6.94
N ASN A 264 -8.07 20.12 5.61
CA ASN A 264 -8.67 19.08 4.78
C ASN A 264 -7.64 18.01 4.30
N CYS A 265 -6.46 17.95 4.92
CA CYS A 265 -5.47 16.91 4.68
C CYS A 265 -5.17 16.13 5.97
N LEU A 266 -5.33 14.81 5.93
CA LEU A 266 -4.93 13.92 7.00
C LEU A 266 -3.75 13.07 6.52
N ILE A 267 -2.66 13.03 7.28
CA ILE A 267 -1.46 12.28 6.92
C ILE A 267 -1.12 11.31 8.04
N THR A 268 -0.84 10.07 7.67
CA THR A 268 -0.27 9.05 8.55
C THR A 268 1.09 8.62 8.00
N PRO A 269 2.06 8.27 8.87
CA PRO A 269 3.44 8.04 8.45
C PRO A 269 3.67 6.60 7.98
N HIS A 270 3.01 6.19 6.87
CA HIS A 270 3.11 4.86 6.24
C HIS A 270 2.84 3.74 7.24
N VAL A 271 1.68 3.80 7.90
CA VAL A 271 1.25 2.89 8.97
C VAL A 271 0.05 2.03 8.60
N GLY A 272 -0.36 2.02 7.33
CA GLY A 272 -1.39 1.09 6.85
C GLY A 272 -1.07 -0.37 7.18
N ASN A 273 0.23 -0.69 7.36
CA ASN A 273 0.72 -1.93 7.94
C ASN A 273 1.95 -1.64 8.82
N THR A 274 1.82 -1.80 10.12
CA THR A 274 2.94 -1.69 11.07
C THR A 274 3.64 -3.03 11.26
N PRO A 275 4.90 -3.07 11.76
CA PRO A 275 5.56 -4.34 12.10
C PRO A 275 4.73 -5.24 13.01
N ALA A 276 4.07 -4.69 14.02
CA ALA A 276 3.22 -5.46 14.93
C ALA A 276 2.04 -6.14 14.24
N MET A 277 1.50 -5.53 13.17
CA MET A 277 0.41 -6.11 12.35
C MET A 277 0.95 -7.10 11.32
N GLY A 278 2.09 -6.79 10.72
CA GLY A 278 2.61 -7.50 9.55
C GLY A 278 3.45 -8.72 9.87
N LEU A 279 4.20 -8.74 10.97
CA LEU A 279 5.07 -9.87 11.32
C LEU A 279 4.31 -11.21 11.43
N PRO A 280 3.16 -11.29 12.13
CA PRO A 280 2.39 -12.53 12.15
C PRO A 280 1.93 -12.97 10.76
N LEU A 281 1.52 -12.02 9.92
CA LEU A 281 1.02 -12.31 8.58
C LEU A 281 2.08 -12.84 7.61
N ILE A 282 3.33 -12.38 7.73
CA ILE A 282 4.42 -12.88 6.88
C ILE A 282 4.91 -14.23 7.39
N ALA A 283 4.85 -14.47 8.69
CA ALA A 283 5.21 -15.75 9.29
C ALA A 283 4.27 -16.90 8.88
N ASP A 284 2.96 -16.61 8.79
CA ASP A 284 1.95 -17.60 8.38
C ASP A 284 2.01 -17.96 6.89
N ARG A 285 2.78 -17.26 6.07
CA ARG A 285 2.83 -17.48 4.61
C ARG A 285 3.95 -18.42 4.18
#